data_97065ee904e3556c74f571c4ba525a60
#
_entry.id   97065ee904e3556c74f571c4ba525a60
#
_cell.length_a   1.000
_cell.length_b   1.000
_cell.length_c   1.000
_cell.angle_alpha   90.00
_cell.angle_beta   90.00
_cell.angle_gamma   90.00
#
_symmetry.space_group_name_H-M   'P 1'
#
loop_
_entity.id
_entity.type
_entity.pdbx_description
1 polymer ?
#
loop_
_entity_poly.entity_id
_entity_poly.type
_entity_poly.pdbx_seq_one_letter_code
_entity_poly.pdbx_strand_id
1 'polypeptide(L)'
;MARATPNLRLVSVPSAEPKRAESVLDLIGNTPLLELRKLPAGLPASVRIFAKLEGFNPGGSVKDRPALRMVQEGIRTGRLRPDKTILDSSSGNTGIALALIGRVLGYPVELVIPENVSRERKQIIHAYGAKIIYSDPLEGSDGAIRLCRKILQENPDRYFKPDQYFNPMNPQAHYETTGPEIYRQTQQNITHFVGGIGTGGTIMGIGRYLKERNPSIKIIAVEPDDALHGLEGLKHMASSIVPGIYHEEELDDKISVSTEDAYAMVYRLSQEEGILVGQSSGAAMFASLKLARKLHDATLVTVFPDFGDKYLSTNLWVGWRDRMAVGNLTFSI
;
A
#
# COMPACT_ATOMS: atom_id res chain seq x y z
N MET A 1 -37.93 12.15 -13.59
CA MET A 1 -37.70 11.08 -12.62
C MET A 1 -37.14 11.72 -11.35
N ALA A 2 -37.87 11.67 -10.24
CA ALA A 2 -37.40 12.20 -8.97
C ALA A 2 -36.24 11.38 -8.45
N ARG A 3 -35.08 12.01 -8.17
CA ARG A 3 -33.95 11.35 -7.50
C ARG A 3 -34.41 10.93 -6.10
N ALA A 4 -34.40 9.63 -5.81
CA ALA A 4 -34.62 9.14 -4.47
C ALA A 4 -33.61 9.80 -3.53
N THR A 5 -34.07 10.45 -2.47
CA THR A 5 -33.22 11.03 -1.44
C THR A 5 -32.40 9.89 -0.82
N PRO A 6 -31.06 9.95 -0.80
CA PRO A 6 -30.26 8.93 -0.17
C PRO A 6 -30.63 8.87 1.31
N ASN A 7 -30.85 7.67 1.83
CA ASN A 7 -31.12 7.42 3.25
C ASN A 7 -29.82 7.74 4.02
N LEU A 8 -29.62 9.00 4.36
CA LEU A 8 -28.54 9.47 5.21
C LEU A 8 -28.74 8.88 6.61
N ARG A 9 -28.06 7.78 6.89
CA ARG A 9 -27.86 7.37 8.28
C ARG A 9 -27.05 8.47 8.94
N LEU A 10 -27.66 9.18 9.88
CA LEU A 10 -26.93 10.03 10.82
C LEU A 10 -25.87 9.17 11.46
N VAL A 11 -24.59 9.56 11.29
CA VAL A 11 -23.47 8.86 11.89
C VAL A 11 -23.61 9.02 13.39
N SER A 12 -24.08 7.97 14.08
CA SER A 12 -24.01 7.93 15.54
C SER A 12 -22.53 7.85 15.90
N VAL A 13 -22.06 8.80 16.70
CA VAL A 13 -20.71 8.72 17.28
C VAL A 13 -20.66 7.41 18.08
N PRO A 14 -19.72 6.49 17.78
CA PRO A 14 -19.59 5.26 18.55
C PRO A 14 -19.35 5.63 20.03
N SER A 15 -20.02 4.97 20.95
CA SER A 15 -19.87 5.15 22.40
C SER A 15 -18.56 4.58 22.96
N ALA A 16 -17.60 4.20 22.10
CA ALA A 16 -16.28 3.78 22.55
C ALA A 16 -15.49 4.99 23.06
N GLU A 17 -14.91 4.89 24.25
CA GLU A 17 -14.02 5.91 24.80
C GLU A 17 -12.92 6.25 23.75
N PRO A 18 -12.63 7.54 23.55
CA PRO A 18 -11.59 7.95 22.61
C PRO A 18 -10.25 7.36 23.02
N LYS A 19 -9.63 6.60 22.14
CA LYS A 19 -8.32 5.97 22.37
C LYS A 19 -7.28 7.09 22.47
N ARG A 20 -6.80 7.37 23.68
CA ARG A 20 -5.72 8.34 23.91
C ARG A 20 -4.39 7.73 23.45
N ALA A 21 -3.72 8.38 22.50
CA ALA A 21 -2.37 8.03 22.07
C ALA A 21 -1.35 8.94 22.77
N GLU A 22 -0.20 8.40 23.14
CA GLU A 22 0.92 9.14 23.71
C GLU A 22 1.90 9.59 22.63
N SER A 23 1.92 8.89 21.51
CA SER A 23 2.74 9.17 20.34
C SER A 23 1.93 9.01 19.04
N VAL A 24 2.30 9.75 18.00
CA VAL A 24 1.73 9.53 16.65
C VAL A 24 2.01 8.10 16.14
N LEU A 25 3.07 7.44 16.64
CA LEU A 25 3.39 6.06 16.27
C LEU A 25 2.36 5.04 16.80
N ASP A 26 1.65 5.38 17.89
CA ASP A 26 0.57 4.54 18.46
C ASP A 26 -0.69 4.53 17.59
N LEU A 27 -0.77 5.46 16.63
CA LEU A 27 -1.86 5.55 15.68
C LEU A 27 -1.61 4.72 14.41
N ILE A 28 -0.43 4.11 14.26
CA ILE A 28 -0.12 3.23 13.14
C ILE A 28 -0.90 1.92 13.32
N GLY A 29 -1.66 1.56 12.30
CA GLY A 29 -2.51 0.38 12.32
C GLY A 29 -3.95 0.67 12.76
N ASN A 30 -4.72 -0.38 13.04
CA ASN A 30 -6.15 -0.33 13.33
C ASN A 30 -6.95 0.51 12.30
N THR A 31 -6.54 0.44 11.05
CA THR A 31 -7.15 1.18 9.95
C THR A 31 -8.55 0.66 9.65
N PRO A 32 -9.43 1.49 9.07
CA PRO A 32 -10.79 1.06 8.71
C PRO A 32 -10.80 -0.06 7.67
N LEU A 33 -11.83 -0.92 7.77
CA LEU A 33 -12.23 -1.85 6.72
C LEU A 33 -13.58 -1.36 6.16
N LEU A 34 -13.61 -0.98 4.88
CA LEU A 34 -14.79 -0.42 4.22
C LEU A 34 -15.43 -1.47 3.31
N GLU A 35 -16.71 -1.71 3.47
CA GLU A 35 -17.50 -2.48 2.50
C GLU A 35 -17.84 -1.62 1.28
N LEU A 36 -17.40 -2.04 0.09
CA LEU A 36 -17.72 -1.37 -1.17
C LEU A 36 -19.10 -1.87 -1.65
N ARG A 37 -19.96 -0.95 -2.10
CA ARG A 37 -21.35 -1.29 -2.42
C ARG A 37 -21.80 -0.89 -3.81
N LYS A 38 -21.19 0.14 -4.40
CA LYS A 38 -21.60 0.63 -5.72
C LYS A 38 -20.87 -0.06 -6.84
N LEU A 39 -19.54 -0.18 -6.73
CA LEU A 39 -18.73 -0.89 -7.71
C LEU A 39 -19.09 -2.39 -7.81
N PRO A 40 -19.38 -3.10 -6.71
CA PRO A 40 -19.85 -4.48 -6.78
C PRO A 40 -21.34 -4.64 -7.12
N ALA A 41 -22.07 -3.55 -7.36
CA ALA A 41 -23.49 -3.64 -7.74
C ALA A 41 -23.64 -4.51 -9.00
N GLY A 42 -24.49 -5.52 -8.92
CA GLY A 42 -24.66 -6.51 -10.01
C GLY A 42 -23.96 -7.84 -9.76
N LEU A 43 -23.11 -7.96 -8.74
CA LEU A 43 -22.65 -9.25 -8.25
C LEU A 43 -23.75 -9.94 -7.42
N PRO A 44 -23.67 -11.28 -7.25
CA PRO A 44 -24.57 -11.98 -6.31
C PRO A 44 -24.51 -11.34 -4.92
N ALA A 45 -25.65 -11.22 -4.24
CA ALA A 45 -25.74 -10.60 -2.91
C ALA A 45 -24.89 -11.31 -1.83
N SER A 46 -24.53 -12.57 -2.06
CA SER A 46 -23.63 -13.36 -1.23
C SER A 46 -22.16 -13.07 -1.46
N VAL A 47 -21.78 -12.26 -2.47
CA VAL A 47 -20.40 -11.84 -2.75
C VAL A 47 -20.19 -10.43 -2.24
N ARG A 48 -19.28 -10.27 -1.27
CA ARG A 48 -18.97 -9.00 -0.64
C ARG A 48 -17.51 -8.63 -0.85
N ILE A 49 -17.23 -7.36 -1.14
CA ILE A 49 -15.87 -6.84 -1.30
C ILE A 49 -15.60 -5.76 -0.27
N PHE A 50 -14.50 -5.92 0.46
CA PHE A 50 -14.03 -4.97 1.45
C PHE A 50 -12.66 -4.41 1.07
N ALA A 51 -12.44 -3.14 1.37
CA ALA A 51 -11.15 -2.46 1.21
C ALA A 51 -10.56 -2.09 2.58
N LYS A 52 -9.34 -2.54 2.86
CA LYS A 52 -8.55 -2.12 4.01
C LYS A 52 -7.87 -0.79 3.69
N LEU A 53 -8.30 0.28 4.34
CA LEU A 53 -7.91 1.66 4.01
C LEU A 53 -6.62 2.06 4.73
N GLU A 54 -5.47 1.68 4.19
CA GLU A 54 -4.15 1.92 4.79
C GLU A 54 -3.68 3.38 4.67
N GLY A 55 -4.35 4.21 3.88
CA GLY A 55 -4.14 5.65 3.85
C GLY A 55 -4.45 6.35 5.18
N PHE A 56 -5.19 5.71 6.09
CA PHE A 56 -5.47 6.24 7.44
C PHE A 56 -4.32 6.12 8.43
N ASN A 57 -3.22 5.45 8.08
CA ASN A 57 -2.01 5.52 8.89
C ASN A 57 -1.46 6.96 8.92
N PRO A 58 -0.74 7.39 9.97
CA PRO A 58 -0.25 8.77 10.12
C PRO A 58 0.63 9.28 8.97
N GLY A 59 1.48 8.44 8.38
CA GLY A 59 2.28 8.76 7.19
C GLY A 59 1.49 8.60 5.88
N GLY A 60 0.21 8.23 5.98
CA GLY A 60 -0.73 8.14 4.88
C GLY A 60 -0.55 6.89 4.01
N SER A 61 0.00 5.80 4.54
CA SER A 61 0.11 4.56 3.76
C SER A 61 0.34 3.30 4.57
N VAL A 62 0.20 2.16 3.88
CA VAL A 62 0.52 0.82 4.38
C VAL A 62 1.98 0.68 4.85
N LYS A 63 2.88 1.54 4.38
CA LYS A 63 4.32 1.45 4.67
C LYS A 63 4.69 1.90 6.07
N ASP A 64 3.82 2.61 6.77
CA ASP A 64 4.06 3.00 8.15
C ASP A 64 4.27 1.77 9.04
N ARG A 65 3.52 0.69 8.81
CA ARG A 65 3.60 -0.54 9.58
C ARG A 65 4.97 -1.24 9.45
N PRO A 66 5.42 -1.63 8.25
CA PRO A 66 6.72 -2.28 8.11
C PRO A 66 7.88 -1.35 8.45
N ALA A 67 7.81 -0.05 8.14
CA ALA A 67 8.85 0.89 8.49
C ALA A 67 9.04 0.97 10.01
N LEU A 68 7.96 1.10 10.78
CA LEU A 68 8.02 1.10 12.23
C LEU A 68 8.62 -0.20 12.77
N ARG A 69 8.15 -1.35 12.29
CA ARG A 69 8.61 -2.66 12.78
C ARG A 69 10.09 -2.91 12.47
N MET A 70 10.55 -2.51 11.27
CA MET A 70 11.97 -2.62 10.89
C MET A 70 12.87 -1.70 11.73
N VAL A 71 12.44 -0.48 12.02
CA VAL A 71 13.17 0.47 12.87
C VAL A 71 13.22 -0.03 14.32
N GLN A 72 12.10 -0.47 14.89
CA GLN A 72 12.03 -1.05 16.22
C GLN A 72 12.96 -2.26 16.37
N GLU A 73 12.99 -3.13 15.38
CA GLU A 73 13.91 -4.28 15.37
C GLU A 73 15.38 -3.85 15.27
N GLY A 74 15.66 -2.81 14.47
CA GLY A 74 16.99 -2.22 14.40
C GLY A 74 17.47 -1.71 15.77
N ILE A 75 16.61 -1.03 16.52
CA ILE A 75 16.89 -0.55 17.87
C ILE A 75 17.08 -1.73 18.83
N ARG A 76 16.12 -2.65 18.85
CA ARG A 76 16.12 -3.83 19.75
C ARG A 76 17.38 -4.68 19.58
N THR A 77 17.88 -4.81 18.35
CA THR A 77 19.08 -5.62 18.05
C THR A 77 20.39 -4.84 18.12
N GLY A 78 20.34 -3.54 18.47
CA GLY A 78 21.52 -2.68 18.51
C GLY A 78 22.11 -2.33 17.14
N ARG A 79 21.46 -2.70 16.04
CA ARG A 79 21.87 -2.31 14.67
C ARG A 79 21.65 -0.82 14.40
N LEU A 80 20.55 -0.27 14.93
CA LEU A 80 20.26 1.16 14.93
C LEU A 80 20.59 1.73 16.30
N ARG A 81 21.83 2.19 16.47
CA ARG A 81 22.29 2.89 17.67
C ARG A 81 21.93 4.38 17.62
N PRO A 82 21.93 5.10 18.75
CA PRO A 82 21.58 6.53 18.80
C PRO A 82 22.45 7.45 17.93
N ASP A 83 23.68 7.03 17.63
CA ASP A 83 24.64 7.75 16.78
C ASP A 83 24.46 7.51 15.27
N LYS A 84 23.57 6.60 14.88
CA LYS A 84 23.35 6.25 13.47
C LYS A 84 22.26 7.07 12.80
N THR A 85 22.41 7.19 11.50
CA THR A 85 21.42 7.78 10.57
C THR A 85 20.68 6.65 9.85
N ILE A 86 19.35 6.73 9.75
CA ILE A 86 18.56 5.84 8.91
C ILE A 86 18.78 6.22 7.45
N LEU A 87 19.24 5.28 6.62
CA LEU A 87 19.47 5.46 5.19
C LEU A 87 18.61 4.47 4.39
N ASP A 88 17.84 4.96 3.42
CA ASP A 88 17.12 4.08 2.48
C ASP A 88 17.02 4.71 1.09
N SER A 89 16.74 3.86 0.10
CA SER A 89 16.47 4.26 -1.28
C SER A 89 14.98 4.13 -1.57
N SER A 90 14.18 5.06 -1.08
CA SER A 90 12.74 5.04 -1.33
C SER A 90 12.19 6.44 -1.57
N SER A 91 11.74 6.66 -2.79
CA SER A 91 11.05 7.89 -3.20
C SER A 91 9.56 7.89 -2.88
N GLY A 92 9.03 6.76 -2.43
CA GLY A 92 7.61 6.54 -2.20
C GLY A 92 7.24 6.55 -0.73
N ASN A 93 6.17 5.83 -0.43
CA ASN A 93 5.56 5.77 0.90
C ASN A 93 6.51 5.27 2.00
N THR A 94 7.48 4.39 1.68
CA THR A 94 8.48 3.93 2.66
C THR A 94 9.39 5.06 3.11
N GLY A 95 9.83 5.92 2.18
CA GLY A 95 10.64 7.10 2.53
C GLY A 95 9.89 8.06 3.44
N ILE A 96 8.61 8.32 3.16
CA ILE A 96 7.74 9.15 4.01
C ILE A 96 7.60 8.54 5.41
N ALA A 97 7.33 7.23 5.49
CA ALA A 97 7.18 6.53 6.76
C ALA A 97 8.46 6.56 7.60
N LEU A 98 9.63 6.33 6.98
CA LEU A 98 10.91 6.42 7.66
C LEU A 98 11.22 7.84 8.14
N ALA A 99 10.89 8.87 7.34
CA ALA A 99 11.06 10.27 7.74
C ALA A 99 10.20 10.63 8.96
N LEU A 100 8.92 10.24 8.96
CA LEU A 100 8.01 10.38 10.11
C LEU A 100 8.57 9.68 11.36
N ILE A 101 8.90 8.39 11.24
CA ILE A 101 9.34 7.55 12.37
C ILE A 101 10.67 8.06 12.92
N GLY A 102 11.63 8.37 12.04
CA GLY A 102 12.92 8.93 12.44
C GLY A 102 12.75 10.26 13.19
N ARG A 103 11.85 11.13 12.72
CA ARG A 103 11.56 12.39 13.40
C ARG A 103 11.02 12.19 14.80
N VAL A 104 10.08 11.26 14.99
CA VAL A 104 9.46 10.99 16.30
C VAL A 104 10.46 10.34 17.26
N LEU A 105 11.29 9.42 16.76
CA LEU A 105 12.25 8.68 17.59
C LEU A 105 13.59 9.41 17.77
N GLY A 106 13.78 10.58 17.13
CA GLY A 106 15.00 11.39 17.25
C GLY A 106 16.16 10.90 16.38
N TYR A 107 15.93 10.03 15.39
CA TYR A 107 16.97 9.59 14.45
C TYR A 107 17.02 10.47 13.21
N PRO A 108 18.22 10.90 12.77
CA PRO A 108 18.38 11.51 11.45
C PRO A 108 17.99 10.52 10.35
N VAL A 109 17.39 11.01 9.26
CA VAL A 109 17.01 10.22 8.10
C VAL A 109 17.60 10.85 6.84
N GLU A 110 18.26 10.04 6.02
CA GLU A 110 18.74 10.39 4.69
C GLU A 110 18.12 9.45 3.66
N LEU A 111 17.48 10.01 2.63
CA LEU A 111 16.77 9.24 1.60
C LEU A 111 17.38 9.49 0.23
N VAL A 112 17.80 8.42 -0.43
CA VAL A 112 18.30 8.48 -1.81
C VAL A 112 17.12 8.29 -2.76
N ILE A 113 16.82 9.30 -3.58
CA ILE A 113 15.67 9.28 -4.48
C ILE A 113 16.03 9.85 -5.87
N PRO A 114 15.40 9.38 -6.95
CA PRO A 114 15.53 10.01 -8.27
C PRO A 114 15.04 11.46 -8.24
N GLU A 115 15.70 12.34 -9.00
CA GLU A 115 15.34 13.77 -9.00
C GLU A 115 13.93 14.04 -9.55
N ASN A 116 13.40 13.17 -10.41
CA ASN A 116 12.08 13.31 -11.07
C ASN A 116 10.88 12.82 -10.25
N VAL A 117 11.07 12.52 -8.97
CA VAL A 117 9.98 12.14 -8.04
C VAL A 117 8.98 13.28 -7.85
N SER A 118 7.70 12.95 -7.61
CA SER A 118 6.63 13.94 -7.45
C SER A 118 6.95 15.00 -6.38
N ARG A 119 6.48 16.22 -6.64
CA ARG A 119 6.71 17.37 -5.76
C ARG A 119 6.15 17.14 -4.35
N GLU A 120 4.97 16.56 -4.27
CA GLU A 120 4.27 16.29 -3.01
C GLU A 120 5.10 15.41 -2.08
N ARG A 121 5.70 14.34 -2.61
CA ARG A 121 6.55 13.43 -1.81
C ARG A 121 7.79 14.11 -1.27
N LYS A 122 8.48 14.89 -2.12
CA LYS A 122 9.64 15.67 -1.68
C LYS A 122 9.28 16.64 -0.55
N GLN A 123 8.14 17.33 -0.69
CA GLN A 123 7.67 18.28 0.31
C GLN A 123 7.34 17.60 1.64
N ILE A 124 6.68 16.44 1.63
CA ILE A 124 6.37 15.69 2.84
C ILE A 124 7.65 15.19 3.52
N ILE A 125 8.61 14.65 2.76
CA ILE A 125 9.90 14.19 3.28
C ILE A 125 10.66 15.34 3.96
N HIS A 126 10.72 16.50 3.30
CA HIS A 126 11.35 17.71 3.86
C HIS A 126 10.62 18.24 5.09
N ALA A 127 9.28 18.21 5.12
CA ALA A 127 8.49 18.66 6.26
C ALA A 127 8.79 17.86 7.53
N TYR A 128 9.10 16.55 7.41
CA TYR A 128 9.57 15.73 8.53
C TYR A 128 11.04 15.94 8.87
N GLY A 129 11.78 16.77 8.10
CA GLY A 129 13.18 17.10 8.35
C GLY A 129 14.18 16.04 7.87
N ALA A 130 13.76 15.11 7.02
CA ALA A 130 14.68 14.15 6.41
C ALA A 130 15.48 14.82 5.28
N LYS A 131 16.76 14.42 5.14
CA LYS A 131 17.64 14.88 4.07
C LYS A 131 17.42 14.02 2.82
N ILE A 132 17.32 14.68 1.67
CA ILE A 132 17.25 14.02 0.37
C ILE A 132 18.62 14.06 -0.30
N ILE A 133 19.04 12.91 -0.83
CA ILE A 133 20.18 12.72 -1.71
C ILE A 133 19.63 12.34 -3.08
N TYR A 134 19.87 13.17 -4.09
CA TYR A 134 19.35 12.91 -5.44
C TYR A 134 20.24 11.92 -6.20
N SER A 135 19.63 10.95 -6.86
CA SER A 135 20.25 10.08 -7.86
C SER A 135 19.86 10.55 -9.27
N ASP A 136 20.58 10.03 -10.28
CA ASP A 136 20.30 10.34 -11.67
C ASP A 136 18.85 9.96 -12.03
N PRO A 137 18.03 10.90 -12.52
CA PRO A 137 16.65 10.64 -12.90
C PRO A 137 16.51 9.62 -14.04
N LEU A 138 17.52 9.49 -14.93
CA LEU A 138 17.51 8.54 -16.04
C LEU A 138 17.68 7.09 -15.58
N GLU A 139 18.32 6.88 -14.43
CA GLU A 139 18.51 5.55 -13.84
C GLU A 139 17.33 5.10 -12.96
N GLY A 140 16.38 5.97 -12.70
CA GLY A 140 15.16 5.69 -11.92
C GLY A 140 15.44 5.13 -10.53
N SER A 141 14.57 4.22 -10.08
CA SER A 141 14.69 3.60 -8.75
C SER A 141 15.95 2.75 -8.59
N ASP A 142 16.43 2.12 -9.67
CA ASP A 142 17.63 1.25 -9.61
C ASP A 142 18.90 2.06 -9.38
N GLY A 143 18.99 3.25 -9.98
CA GLY A 143 20.07 4.20 -9.70
C GLY A 143 20.11 4.63 -8.24
N ALA A 144 18.95 4.93 -7.66
CA ALA A 144 18.83 5.27 -6.25
C ALA A 144 19.26 4.11 -5.34
N ILE A 145 18.88 2.87 -5.67
CA ILE A 145 19.28 1.67 -4.93
C ILE A 145 20.80 1.48 -4.99
N ARG A 146 21.43 1.61 -6.17
CA ARG A 146 22.89 1.50 -6.33
C ARG A 146 23.62 2.57 -5.52
N LEU A 147 23.21 3.82 -5.63
CA LEU A 147 23.80 4.93 -4.88
C LEU A 147 23.66 4.73 -3.37
N CYS A 148 22.48 4.33 -2.89
CA CYS A 148 22.24 4.02 -1.48
C CYS A 148 23.17 2.91 -0.96
N ARG A 149 23.34 1.83 -1.73
CA ARG A 149 24.25 0.74 -1.38
C ARG A 149 25.71 1.21 -1.32
N LYS A 150 26.15 2.06 -2.26
CA LYS A 150 27.48 2.65 -2.26
C LYS A 150 27.73 3.48 -1.01
N ILE A 151 26.81 4.40 -0.67
CA ILE A 151 26.90 5.24 0.53
C ILE A 151 27.00 4.39 1.80
N LEU A 152 26.20 3.34 1.90
CA LEU A 152 26.22 2.39 3.03
C LEU A 152 27.57 1.66 3.13
N GLN A 153 28.10 1.18 2.01
CA GLN A 153 29.40 0.47 1.97
C GLN A 153 30.56 1.36 2.36
N GLU A 154 30.55 2.63 1.95
CA GLU A 154 31.58 3.62 2.29
C GLU A 154 31.55 4.06 3.76
N ASN A 155 30.36 3.97 4.41
CA ASN A 155 30.15 4.47 5.77
C ASN A 155 29.26 3.51 6.61
N PRO A 156 29.63 2.24 6.82
CA PRO A 156 28.79 1.24 7.46
C PRO A 156 28.47 1.55 8.94
N ASP A 157 29.38 2.22 9.62
CA ASP A 157 29.19 2.59 11.02
C ASP A 157 28.24 3.77 11.22
N ARG A 158 28.13 4.65 10.24
CA ARG A 158 27.26 5.81 10.25
C ARG A 158 25.79 5.48 10.00
N TYR A 159 25.52 4.48 9.18
CA TYR A 159 24.19 4.23 8.67
C TYR A 159 23.55 2.94 9.17
N PHE A 160 22.24 2.96 9.28
CA PHE A 160 21.36 1.81 9.39
C PHE A 160 20.40 1.80 8.20
N LYS A 161 20.42 0.73 7.41
CA LYS A 161 19.48 0.51 6.30
C LYS A 161 18.42 -0.50 6.72
N PRO A 162 17.10 -0.10 6.77
CA PRO A 162 16.00 -1.01 7.08
C PRO A 162 15.84 -2.16 6.09
N ASP A 163 16.10 -1.92 4.80
CA ASP A 163 16.06 -2.88 3.70
C ASP A 163 14.71 -3.60 3.54
N GLN A 164 13.70 -2.86 3.10
CA GLN A 164 12.34 -3.37 2.95
C GLN A 164 12.18 -4.59 2.03
N TYR A 165 13.17 -4.88 1.15
CA TYR A 165 13.11 -5.99 0.21
C TYR A 165 13.62 -7.32 0.77
N PHE A 166 14.46 -7.27 1.81
CA PHE A 166 15.09 -8.46 2.38
C PHE A 166 14.85 -8.60 3.88
N ASN A 167 14.31 -7.57 4.55
CA ASN A 167 14.09 -7.58 5.98
C ASN A 167 12.82 -8.36 6.34
N PRO A 168 12.91 -9.48 7.08
CA PRO A 168 11.76 -10.28 7.48
C PRO A 168 10.76 -9.52 8.37
N MET A 169 11.17 -8.40 8.97
CA MET A 169 10.25 -7.56 9.76
C MET A 169 9.23 -6.83 8.90
N ASN A 170 9.40 -6.78 7.58
CA ASN A 170 8.39 -6.23 6.67
C ASN A 170 7.14 -7.14 6.63
N PRO A 171 7.18 -8.41 6.22
CA PRO A 171 6.01 -9.27 6.32
C PRO A 171 5.58 -9.51 7.78
N GLN A 172 6.51 -9.53 8.73
CA GLN A 172 6.18 -9.70 10.15
C GLN A 172 5.26 -8.59 10.67
N ALA A 173 5.45 -7.34 10.25
CA ALA A 173 4.56 -6.23 10.61
C ALA A 173 3.10 -6.50 10.21
N HIS A 174 2.88 -7.05 9.03
CA HIS A 174 1.54 -7.36 8.54
C HIS A 174 0.96 -8.63 9.15
N TYR A 175 1.79 -9.61 9.45
CA TYR A 175 1.40 -10.80 10.19
C TYR A 175 0.92 -10.44 11.62
N GLU A 176 1.65 -9.56 12.31
CA GLU A 176 1.33 -9.14 13.69
C GLU A 176 0.15 -8.16 13.77
N THR A 177 -0.14 -7.40 12.70
CA THR A 177 -1.12 -6.30 12.76
C THR A 177 -2.23 -6.39 11.71
N THR A 178 -1.91 -6.26 10.42
CA THR A 178 -2.91 -6.13 9.34
C THR A 178 -3.73 -7.41 9.17
N GLY A 179 -3.10 -8.57 9.22
CA GLY A 179 -3.76 -9.88 9.15
C GLY A 179 -4.80 -10.08 10.27
N PRO A 180 -4.40 -9.93 11.56
CA PRO A 180 -5.33 -9.95 12.69
C PRO A 180 -6.48 -8.96 12.60
N GLU A 181 -6.19 -7.72 12.14
CA GLU A 181 -7.22 -6.69 11.96
C GLU A 181 -8.26 -7.12 10.92
N ILE A 182 -7.83 -7.56 9.74
CA ILE A 182 -8.71 -8.04 8.67
C ILE A 182 -9.57 -9.20 9.15
N TYR A 183 -8.96 -10.21 9.77
CA TYR A 183 -9.65 -11.41 10.24
C TYR A 183 -10.74 -11.07 11.25
N ARG A 184 -10.44 -10.18 12.22
CA ARG A 184 -11.40 -9.69 13.21
C ARG A 184 -12.49 -8.83 12.57
N GLN A 185 -12.13 -7.89 11.69
CA GLN A 185 -13.06 -6.94 11.07
C GLN A 185 -14.05 -7.61 10.10
N THR A 186 -13.67 -8.75 9.50
CA THR A 186 -14.56 -9.59 8.69
C THR A 186 -15.33 -10.61 9.53
N GLN A 187 -15.22 -10.55 10.86
CA GLN A 187 -15.83 -11.54 11.75
C GLN A 187 -15.43 -12.99 11.39
N GLN A 188 -14.18 -13.17 10.96
CA GLN A 188 -13.59 -14.45 10.54
C GLN A 188 -14.21 -15.07 9.26
N ASN A 189 -15.03 -14.30 8.53
CA ASN A 189 -15.72 -14.78 7.34
C ASN A 189 -14.98 -14.51 6.02
N ILE A 190 -13.74 -14.04 6.06
CA ILE A 190 -12.92 -13.82 4.85
C ILE A 190 -12.68 -15.15 4.11
N THR A 191 -12.89 -15.15 2.79
CA THR A 191 -12.63 -16.29 1.91
C THR A 191 -11.47 -16.06 0.95
N HIS A 192 -11.27 -14.79 0.52
CA HIS A 192 -10.24 -14.41 -0.44
C HIS A 192 -9.56 -13.11 0.02
N PHE A 193 -8.23 -13.13 0.00
CA PHE A 193 -7.42 -11.92 0.16
C PHE A 193 -6.76 -11.59 -1.17
N VAL A 194 -6.97 -10.36 -1.67
CA VAL A 194 -6.43 -9.86 -2.94
C VAL A 194 -5.48 -8.72 -2.66
N GLY A 195 -4.20 -8.88 -2.96
CA GLY A 195 -3.17 -7.89 -2.60
C GLY A 195 -2.15 -7.61 -3.69
N GLY A 196 -1.82 -6.33 -3.89
CA GLY A 196 -0.77 -5.91 -4.83
C GLY A 196 0.63 -6.29 -4.35
N ILE A 197 1.51 -6.67 -5.28
CA ILE A 197 2.89 -7.04 -5.01
C ILE A 197 3.82 -5.86 -5.34
N GLY A 198 4.44 -5.28 -4.30
CA GLY A 198 5.60 -4.39 -4.44
C GLY A 198 6.83 -5.06 -3.86
N THR A 199 7.02 -5.00 -2.54
CA THR A 199 8.05 -5.78 -1.83
C THR A 199 7.59 -7.21 -1.52
N GLY A 200 6.30 -7.50 -1.62
CA GLY A 200 5.70 -8.75 -1.17
C GLY A 200 5.29 -8.75 0.31
N GLY A 201 5.84 -7.86 1.14
CA GLY A 201 5.63 -7.91 2.59
C GLY A 201 4.18 -7.94 3.03
N THR A 202 3.32 -7.13 2.41
CA THR A 202 1.89 -7.06 2.76
C THR A 202 1.19 -8.39 2.49
N ILE A 203 1.34 -8.93 1.28
CA ILE A 203 0.62 -10.16 0.90
C ILE A 203 1.18 -11.38 1.64
N MET A 204 2.50 -11.47 1.83
CA MET A 204 3.12 -12.57 2.57
C MET A 204 2.70 -12.55 4.04
N GLY A 205 2.79 -11.39 4.71
CA GLY A 205 2.45 -11.29 6.14
C GLY A 205 0.97 -11.56 6.41
N ILE A 206 0.07 -10.95 5.64
CA ILE A 206 -1.38 -11.17 5.76
C ILE A 206 -1.72 -12.61 5.38
N GLY A 207 -1.18 -13.11 4.26
CA GLY A 207 -1.45 -14.45 3.75
C GLY A 207 -1.08 -15.54 4.75
N ARG A 208 0.12 -15.48 5.34
CA ARG A 208 0.57 -16.42 6.39
C ARG A 208 -0.37 -16.41 7.58
N TYR A 209 -0.71 -15.22 8.10
CA TYR A 209 -1.63 -15.13 9.23
C TYR A 209 -3.01 -15.74 8.91
N LEU A 210 -3.58 -15.43 7.74
CA LEU A 210 -4.89 -15.93 7.35
C LEU A 210 -4.90 -17.44 7.10
N LYS A 211 -3.88 -17.96 6.42
CA LYS A 211 -3.73 -19.41 6.15
C LYS A 211 -3.57 -20.23 7.43
N GLU A 212 -2.87 -19.71 8.43
CA GLU A 212 -2.75 -20.37 9.74
C GLU A 212 -4.10 -20.45 10.48
N ARG A 213 -5.00 -19.47 10.30
CA ARG A 213 -6.34 -19.47 10.91
C ARG A 213 -7.33 -20.32 10.13
N ASN A 214 -7.26 -20.27 8.81
CA ASN A 214 -8.09 -21.06 7.92
C ASN A 214 -7.35 -21.32 6.61
N PRO A 215 -6.82 -22.54 6.40
CA PRO A 215 -6.09 -22.91 5.18
C PRO A 215 -6.91 -22.81 3.88
N SER A 216 -8.24 -22.76 3.97
CA SER A 216 -9.11 -22.63 2.80
C SER A 216 -9.15 -21.22 2.21
N ILE A 217 -8.72 -20.18 2.97
CA ILE A 217 -8.67 -18.81 2.49
C ILE A 217 -7.69 -18.72 1.32
N LYS A 218 -8.14 -18.12 0.22
CA LYS A 218 -7.34 -17.93 -0.99
C LYS A 218 -6.56 -16.64 -0.96
N ILE A 219 -5.27 -16.70 -1.27
CA ILE A 219 -4.36 -15.58 -1.31
C ILE A 219 -4.01 -15.29 -2.77
N ILE A 220 -4.52 -14.16 -3.28
CA ILE A 220 -4.44 -13.80 -4.68
C ILE A 220 -3.54 -12.56 -4.82
N ALA A 221 -2.47 -12.72 -5.57
CA ALA A 221 -1.55 -11.61 -5.86
C ALA A 221 -2.05 -10.76 -7.04
N VAL A 222 -1.69 -9.48 -7.02
CA VAL A 222 -1.92 -8.56 -8.13
C VAL A 222 -0.60 -7.93 -8.55
N GLU A 223 -0.26 -8.06 -9.82
CA GLU A 223 0.93 -7.45 -10.41
C GLU A 223 0.59 -6.72 -11.71
N PRO A 224 1.44 -5.78 -12.18
CA PRO A 224 1.33 -5.22 -13.52
C PRO A 224 1.43 -6.31 -14.59
N ASP A 225 0.76 -6.12 -15.73
CA ASP A 225 0.82 -7.04 -16.88
C ASP A 225 2.04 -6.83 -17.76
N ASP A 226 2.74 -5.70 -17.61
CA ASP A 226 3.92 -5.34 -18.38
C ASP A 226 5.06 -4.82 -17.48
N ALA A 227 6.29 -4.97 -17.96
CA ALA A 227 7.49 -4.41 -17.34
C ALA A 227 7.51 -2.87 -17.32
N LEU A 228 6.96 -2.25 -18.37
CA LEU A 228 6.81 -0.79 -18.52
C LEU A 228 5.40 -0.36 -18.12
N HIS A 229 5.18 -0.21 -16.83
CA HIS A 229 3.88 0.14 -16.27
C HIS A 229 3.89 1.43 -15.46
N GLY A 230 2.72 2.08 -15.34
CA GLY A 230 2.49 3.27 -14.52
C GLY A 230 2.00 2.98 -13.09
N LEU A 231 2.00 1.73 -12.63
CA LEU A 231 1.46 1.32 -11.34
C LEU A 231 2.50 1.47 -10.23
N GLU A 232 2.70 2.70 -9.77
CA GLU A 232 3.66 2.98 -8.71
C GLU A 232 3.39 2.17 -7.44
N GLY A 233 4.45 1.58 -6.88
CA GLY A 233 4.37 0.74 -5.70
C GLY A 233 4.12 -0.75 -5.98
N LEU A 234 3.78 -1.13 -7.22
CA LEU A 234 3.74 -2.51 -7.69
C LEU A 234 4.99 -2.86 -8.49
N LYS A 235 5.25 -4.15 -8.65
CA LYS A 235 6.34 -4.73 -9.44
C LYS A 235 5.80 -5.81 -10.37
N HIS A 236 6.26 -5.78 -11.62
CA HIS A 236 6.17 -6.90 -12.54
C HIS A 236 7.28 -7.88 -12.19
N MET A 237 6.97 -9.00 -11.52
CA MET A 237 7.97 -9.87 -10.89
C MET A 237 8.91 -10.53 -11.90
N ALA A 238 8.43 -10.86 -13.09
CA ALA A 238 9.23 -11.50 -14.12
C ALA A 238 10.38 -10.63 -14.66
N SER A 239 10.25 -9.28 -14.60
CA SER A 239 11.26 -8.33 -15.09
C SER A 239 12.01 -7.57 -14.00
N SER A 240 11.67 -7.81 -12.73
CA SER A 240 12.23 -7.08 -11.59
C SER A 240 13.17 -7.95 -10.76
N ILE A 241 14.03 -7.31 -9.96
CA ILE A 241 14.74 -8.02 -8.88
C ILE A 241 13.70 -8.51 -7.88
N VAL A 242 13.55 -9.82 -7.76
CA VAL A 242 12.61 -10.45 -6.83
C VAL A 242 13.04 -10.17 -5.39
N PRO A 243 12.16 -9.61 -4.55
CA PRO A 243 12.47 -9.40 -3.14
C PRO A 243 12.70 -10.72 -2.40
N GLY A 244 13.70 -10.78 -1.53
CA GLY A 244 14.01 -12.00 -0.76
C GLY A 244 12.96 -12.42 0.26
N ILE A 245 11.98 -11.53 0.54
CA ILE A 245 10.84 -11.81 1.43
C ILE A 245 9.58 -12.27 0.66
N TYR A 246 9.64 -12.34 -0.67
CA TYR A 246 8.53 -12.78 -1.52
C TYR A 246 8.66 -14.26 -1.86
N HIS A 247 7.62 -15.02 -1.63
CA HIS A 247 7.53 -16.46 -1.82
C HIS A 247 6.28 -16.78 -2.65
N GLU A 248 6.46 -16.95 -3.96
CA GLU A 248 5.34 -17.15 -4.88
C GLU A 248 4.59 -18.45 -4.60
N GLU A 249 5.27 -19.45 -4.09
CA GLU A 249 4.71 -20.75 -3.71
C GLU A 249 3.69 -20.70 -2.57
N GLU A 250 3.65 -19.58 -1.82
CA GLU A 250 2.65 -19.36 -0.77
C GLU A 250 1.33 -18.77 -1.28
N LEU A 251 1.26 -18.42 -2.58
CA LEU A 251 0.08 -17.85 -3.22
C LEU A 251 -0.81 -18.92 -3.83
N ASP A 252 -2.13 -18.67 -3.85
CA ASP A 252 -3.08 -19.55 -4.54
C ASP A 252 -3.26 -19.16 -6.02
N ASP A 253 -3.13 -17.88 -6.37
CA ASP A 253 -3.27 -17.38 -7.74
C ASP A 253 -2.65 -15.99 -7.90
N LYS A 254 -2.51 -15.55 -9.16
CA LYS A 254 -1.95 -14.26 -9.54
C LYS A 254 -2.75 -13.63 -10.68
N ILE A 255 -3.11 -12.36 -10.54
CA ILE A 255 -3.87 -11.60 -11.54
C ILE A 255 -3.02 -10.43 -12.03
N SER A 256 -2.74 -10.42 -13.33
CA SER A 256 -2.09 -9.30 -14.01
C SER A 256 -3.11 -8.22 -14.38
N VAL A 257 -2.71 -6.95 -14.20
CA VAL A 257 -3.57 -5.78 -14.43
C VAL A 257 -2.80 -4.73 -15.23
N SER A 258 -3.43 -4.20 -16.28
CA SER A 258 -2.87 -3.11 -17.09
C SER A 258 -2.88 -1.78 -16.35
N THR A 259 -2.02 -0.85 -16.77
CA THR A 259 -2.02 0.52 -16.24
C THR A 259 -3.36 1.20 -16.49
N GLU A 260 -3.94 1.01 -17.67
CA GLU A 260 -5.20 1.60 -18.11
C GLU A 260 -6.37 1.12 -17.24
N ASP A 261 -6.48 -0.18 -17.01
CA ASP A 261 -7.53 -0.76 -16.16
C ASP A 261 -7.44 -0.27 -14.72
N ALA A 262 -6.23 -0.19 -14.18
CA ALA A 262 -6.00 0.33 -12.84
C ALA A 262 -6.38 1.81 -12.72
N TYR A 263 -5.98 2.65 -13.70
CA TYR A 263 -6.32 4.08 -13.72
C TYR A 263 -7.82 4.31 -13.87
N ALA A 264 -8.45 3.58 -14.78
CA ALA A 264 -9.90 3.62 -14.93
C ALA A 264 -10.63 3.24 -13.64
N MET A 265 -10.11 2.26 -12.90
CA MET A 265 -10.67 1.84 -11.64
C MET A 265 -10.48 2.90 -10.53
N VAL A 266 -9.34 3.61 -10.51
CA VAL A 266 -9.14 4.77 -9.60
C VAL A 266 -10.20 5.83 -9.84
N TYR A 267 -10.50 6.16 -11.10
CA TYR A 267 -11.57 7.12 -11.41
C TYR A 267 -12.93 6.64 -10.96
N ARG A 268 -13.27 5.37 -11.18
CA ARG A 268 -14.51 4.78 -10.72
C ARG A 268 -14.64 4.81 -9.21
N LEU A 269 -13.58 4.48 -8.47
CA LEU A 269 -13.54 4.57 -7.01
C LEU A 269 -13.84 5.99 -6.53
N SER A 270 -13.26 7.00 -7.19
CA SER A 270 -13.52 8.40 -6.82
C SER A 270 -14.94 8.86 -7.13
N GLN A 271 -15.51 8.45 -8.26
CA GLN A 271 -16.83 8.91 -8.72
C GLN A 271 -18.00 8.11 -8.12
N GLU A 272 -17.82 6.81 -7.96
CA GLU A 272 -18.89 5.91 -7.54
C GLU A 272 -18.85 5.67 -6.02
N GLU A 273 -17.68 5.45 -5.42
CA GLU A 273 -17.53 5.17 -3.97
C GLU A 273 -17.12 6.42 -3.16
N GLY A 274 -16.67 7.49 -3.82
CA GLY A 274 -16.22 8.72 -3.16
C GLY A 274 -14.85 8.58 -2.49
N ILE A 275 -14.00 7.65 -2.97
CA ILE A 275 -12.69 7.35 -2.38
C ILE A 275 -11.59 7.73 -3.35
N LEU A 276 -10.74 8.70 -2.97
CA LEU A 276 -9.56 9.08 -3.72
C LEU A 276 -8.39 8.19 -3.33
N VAL A 277 -7.88 7.37 -4.25
CA VAL A 277 -6.84 6.36 -3.98
C VAL A 277 -5.69 6.42 -4.98
N GLY A 278 -4.54 5.79 -4.65
CA GLY A 278 -3.43 5.61 -5.58
C GLY A 278 -3.65 4.47 -6.60
N GLN A 279 -2.75 4.39 -7.60
CA GLN A 279 -2.84 3.44 -8.72
C GLN A 279 -2.89 1.98 -8.28
N SER A 280 -2.10 1.62 -7.28
CA SER A 280 -2.07 0.25 -6.75
C SER A 280 -3.40 -0.19 -6.13
N SER A 281 -4.17 0.75 -5.57
CA SER A 281 -5.54 0.49 -5.10
C SER A 281 -6.49 0.22 -6.27
N GLY A 282 -6.35 0.96 -7.36
CA GLY A 282 -7.10 0.72 -8.59
C GLY A 282 -6.85 -0.67 -9.17
N ALA A 283 -5.58 -1.07 -9.26
CA ALA A 283 -5.20 -2.41 -9.70
C ALA A 283 -5.78 -3.51 -8.81
N ALA A 284 -5.67 -3.34 -7.48
CA ALA A 284 -6.18 -4.29 -6.50
C ALA A 284 -7.72 -4.43 -6.56
N MET A 285 -8.43 -3.31 -6.76
CA MET A 285 -9.88 -3.31 -6.92
C MET A 285 -10.33 -3.92 -8.24
N PHE A 286 -9.65 -3.61 -9.35
CA PHE A 286 -9.93 -4.22 -10.64
C PHE A 286 -9.81 -5.74 -10.57
N ALA A 287 -8.70 -6.26 -10.03
CA ALA A 287 -8.49 -7.68 -9.84
C ALA A 287 -9.56 -8.31 -8.93
N SER A 288 -9.94 -7.61 -7.84
CA SER A 288 -11.00 -8.06 -6.94
C SER A 288 -12.35 -8.20 -7.63
N LEU A 289 -12.75 -7.23 -8.46
CA LEU A 289 -13.99 -7.31 -9.25
C LEU A 289 -13.94 -8.42 -10.29
N LYS A 290 -12.81 -8.56 -11.00
CA LYS A 290 -12.60 -9.62 -12.00
C LYS A 290 -12.74 -11.02 -11.37
N LEU A 291 -12.17 -11.20 -10.18
CA LEU A 291 -12.29 -12.43 -9.42
C LEU A 291 -13.72 -12.65 -8.93
N ALA A 292 -14.34 -11.63 -8.31
CA ALA A 292 -15.65 -11.70 -7.66
C ALA A 292 -16.77 -12.14 -8.61
N ARG A 293 -16.68 -11.84 -9.90
CA ARG A 293 -17.64 -12.28 -10.94
C ARG A 293 -17.70 -13.79 -11.16
N LYS A 294 -16.65 -14.49 -10.74
CA LYS A 294 -16.54 -15.96 -10.87
C LYS A 294 -16.92 -16.69 -9.58
N LEU A 295 -17.27 -15.93 -8.53
CA LEU A 295 -17.48 -16.48 -7.20
C LEU A 295 -18.93 -16.42 -6.78
N HIS A 296 -19.28 -17.33 -5.86
CA HIS A 296 -20.53 -17.38 -5.15
C HIS A 296 -20.21 -17.55 -3.65
N ASP A 297 -21.00 -16.91 -2.78
CA ASP A 297 -20.82 -16.97 -1.31
C ASP A 297 -19.40 -16.63 -0.85
N ALA A 298 -18.91 -15.46 -1.25
CA ALA A 298 -17.53 -15.07 -1.02
C ALA A 298 -17.41 -13.71 -0.31
N THR A 299 -16.47 -13.64 0.62
CA THR A 299 -16.02 -12.40 1.27
C THR A 299 -14.58 -12.12 0.83
N LEU A 300 -14.43 -11.14 -0.05
CA LEU A 300 -13.12 -10.68 -0.54
C LEU A 300 -12.65 -9.50 0.28
N VAL A 301 -11.36 -9.49 0.61
CA VAL A 301 -10.71 -8.31 1.18
C VAL A 301 -9.54 -7.92 0.29
N THR A 302 -9.47 -6.64 -0.04
CA THR A 302 -8.32 -6.03 -0.70
C THR A 302 -7.72 -4.93 0.15
N VAL A 303 -6.49 -4.50 -0.17
CA VAL A 303 -5.82 -3.38 0.50
C VAL A 303 -5.78 -2.19 -0.44
N PHE A 304 -6.17 -1.01 0.07
CA PHE A 304 -5.91 0.27 -0.55
C PHE A 304 -4.70 0.89 0.17
N PRO A 305 -3.49 0.76 -0.41
CA PRO A 305 -2.24 1.05 0.28
C PRO A 305 -2.07 2.51 0.69
N ASP A 306 -2.66 3.45 -0.06
CA ASP A 306 -2.61 4.89 0.20
C ASP A 306 -3.77 5.63 -0.46
N PHE A 307 -3.86 6.93 -0.15
CA PHE A 307 -4.80 7.84 -0.79
C PHE A 307 -4.18 8.55 -2.00
N GLY A 308 -5.04 9.12 -2.86
CA GLY A 308 -4.66 9.71 -4.15
C GLY A 308 -4.04 11.11 -4.08
N ASP A 309 -4.01 11.74 -2.90
CA ASP A 309 -3.47 13.09 -2.68
C ASP A 309 -1.98 13.21 -3.05
N LYS A 310 -1.22 12.12 -2.91
CA LYS A 310 0.22 12.08 -3.25
C LYS A 310 0.50 11.98 -4.76
N TYR A 311 -0.54 11.86 -5.57
CA TYR A 311 -0.46 11.62 -7.02
C TYR A 311 -1.11 12.72 -7.86
N LEU A 312 -1.54 13.85 -7.25
CA LEU A 312 -2.30 14.91 -7.94
C LEU A 312 -1.52 15.57 -9.07
N SER A 313 -0.19 15.64 -8.97
CA SER A 313 0.70 16.17 -10.02
C SER A 313 1.19 15.11 -11.00
N THR A 314 0.75 13.85 -10.87
CA THR A 314 1.19 12.75 -11.75
C THR A 314 0.25 12.54 -12.94
N ASN A 315 0.68 11.69 -13.88
CA ASN A 315 -0.12 11.34 -15.07
C ASN A 315 -1.42 10.58 -14.75
N LEU A 316 -1.61 10.12 -13.52
CA LEU A 316 -2.85 9.46 -13.09
C LEU A 316 -4.10 10.26 -13.44
N TRP A 317 -4.03 11.59 -13.31
CA TRP A 317 -5.17 12.49 -13.48
C TRP A 317 -5.19 13.23 -14.83
N VAL A 318 -4.19 13.01 -15.71
CA VAL A 318 -4.11 13.65 -17.03
C VAL A 318 -5.14 13.05 -17.97
N GLY A 319 -5.92 13.90 -18.64
CA GLY A 319 -6.92 13.49 -19.66
C GLY A 319 -8.16 12.78 -19.09
N TRP A 320 -8.34 12.69 -17.79
CA TRP A 320 -9.50 12.03 -17.19
C TRP A 320 -10.83 12.71 -17.56
N ARG A 321 -10.85 14.06 -17.68
CA ARG A 321 -12.05 14.83 -18.09
C ARG A 321 -12.50 14.46 -19.48
N ASP A 322 -11.56 14.30 -20.39
CA ASP A 322 -11.85 13.97 -21.79
C ASP A 322 -12.34 12.52 -21.92
N ARG A 323 -11.76 11.60 -21.15
CA ARG A 323 -12.20 10.19 -21.10
C ARG A 323 -13.59 10.03 -20.50
N MET A 324 -13.95 10.84 -19.50
CA MET A 324 -15.29 10.85 -18.90
C MET A 324 -16.34 11.51 -19.80
N ALA A 325 -15.95 12.55 -20.57
CA ALA A 325 -16.86 13.26 -21.51
C ALA A 325 -17.26 12.39 -22.70
N VAL A 326 -16.44 11.43 -23.11
CA VAL A 326 -16.71 10.55 -24.26
C VAL A 326 -17.69 9.42 -23.93
N GLY A 327 -18.05 9.20 -22.66
CA GLY A 327 -19.05 8.19 -22.28
C GLY A 327 -18.71 6.72 -22.60
N ASN A 328 -17.52 6.47 -23.15
CA ASN A 328 -17.10 5.18 -23.71
C ASN A 328 -16.01 4.50 -22.89
N LEU A 329 -16.18 4.43 -21.57
CA LEU A 329 -15.47 3.41 -20.81
C LEU A 329 -16.24 2.09 -20.92
N THR A 330 -16.30 1.51 -22.11
CA THR A 330 -16.68 0.11 -22.30
C THR A 330 -15.50 -0.73 -21.81
N PHE A 331 -15.58 -1.16 -20.57
CA PHE A 331 -14.64 -2.12 -20.01
C PHE A 331 -14.87 -3.47 -20.67
N SER A 332 -13.88 -3.98 -21.38
CA SER A 332 -13.75 -5.40 -21.67
C SER A 332 -13.36 -6.10 -20.38
N ILE A 333 -14.33 -6.29 -19.47
CA ILE A 333 -14.13 -7.07 -18.25
C ILE A 333 -14.78 -8.42 -18.45
#